data_39fa03630ba7063e4da04eb5edcfa74a
#
_entry.id   39fa03630ba7063e4da04eb5edcfa74a
#
_cell.length_a   1.000
_cell.length_b   1.000
_cell.length_c   1.000
_cell.angle_alpha   90.00
_cell.angle_beta   90.00
_cell.angle_gamma   90.00
#
_symmetry.space_group_name_H-M   'P 1'
#
loop_
_entity.id
_entity.type
_entity.pdbx_description
1 polymer ?
#
loop_
_entity_poly.entity_id
_entity_poly.type
_entity_poly.pdbx_seq_one_letter_code
_entity_poly.pdbx_strand_id
1 'polypeptide(L)'
;PDGGIACLEAEEGHTRLPLSVAIPLIEALGAEDAAKHDSVEELFAGRGLARLHALRARVPQARAEDVVAAATAGDPEAEATCALYARLFGLLCRELALRFMPMEGMFLTGSVARSSVERFAIFEEAFLSDPLMGQITRAVPVGVIRDDLAALHGCLAALG
;
A
#
# COMPACT_ATOMS: atom_id res chain seq x y z
N PRO A 1 32.40 -6.08 -10.09
CA PRO A 1 31.51 -5.53 -9.08
C PRO A 1 31.17 -6.68 -8.16
N ASP A 2 31.68 -6.60 -6.93
CA ASP A 2 31.43 -7.57 -5.90
C ASP A 2 29.93 -7.47 -5.61
N GLY A 3 29.16 -8.56 -5.79
CA GLY A 3 27.72 -8.60 -5.70
C GLY A 3 27.19 -8.43 -4.27
N GLY A 4 27.68 -7.43 -3.57
CA GLY A 4 27.19 -7.05 -2.24
C GLY A 4 25.83 -6.34 -2.33
N ILE A 5 24.93 -6.67 -1.40
CA ILE A 5 23.66 -5.96 -1.23
C ILE A 5 23.95 -4.58 -0.65
N ALA A 6 23.58 -3.51 -1.37
CA ALA A 6 23.59 -2.15 -0.84
C ALA A 6 22.25 -1.84 -0.21
N CYS A 7 22.22 -1.57 1.10
CA CYS A 7 21.03 -1.07 1.78
C CYS A 7 21.03 0.46 1.73
N LEU A 8 19.95 1.04 1.21
CA LEU A 8 19.70 2.48 1.29
C LEU A 8 18.74 2.74 2.46
N GLU A 9 19.15 3.59 3.38
CA GLU A 9 18.29 4.02 4.49
C GLU A 9 17.28 5.04 3.95
N ALA A 10 15.99 4.77 4.19
CA ALA A 10 14.90 5.65 3.82
C ALA A 10 13.74 5.53 4.83
N GLU A 11 13.18 6.67 5.23
CA GLU A 11 12.04 6.77 6.14
C GLU A 11 10.76 7.18 5.40
N GLU A 12 10.46 6.48 4.31
CA GLU A 12 9.30 6.77 3.46
C GLU A 12 7.97 6.72 4.22
N GLY A 13 7.85 5.88 5.25
CA GLY A 13 6.66 5.81 6.09
C GLY A 13 6.31 7.14 6.76
N HIS A 14 7.29 7.93 7.14
CA HIS A 14 7.11 9.23 7.80
C HIS A 14 6.99 10.40 6.85
N THR A 15 7.09 10.17 5.54
CA THR A 15 6.85 11.23 4.55
C THR A 15 5.36 11.55 4.40
N ARG A 16 5.05 12.74 3.88
CA ARG A 16 3.69 13.13 3.52
C ARG A 16 3.18 12.27 2.37
N LEU A 17 1.86 12.11 2.32
CA LEU A 17 1.23 11.42 1.20
C LEU A 17 1.54 12.16 -0.12
N PRO A 18 1.98 11.45 -1.18
CA PRO A 18 2.06 12.02 -2.52
C PRO A 18 0.70 12.55 -2.98
N LEU A 19 0.68 13.61 -3.79
CA LEU A 19 -0.58 14.19 -4.29
C LEU A 19 -1.43 13.17 -5.05
N SER A 20 -0.81 12.24 -5.76
CA SER A 20 -1.48 11.15 -6.46
C SER A 20 -2.29 10.23 -5.52
N VAL A 21 -1.90 10.14 -4.25
CA VAL A 21 -2.60 9.40 -3.19
C VAL A 21 -3.55 10.32 -2.42
N ALA A 22 -3.08 11.54 -2.09
CA ALA A 22 -3.84 12.47 -1.25
C ALA A 22 -5.13 12.96 -1.93
N ILE A 23 -5.10 13.24 -3.25
CA ILE A 23 -6.28 13.73 -3.98
C ILE A 23 -7.42 12.71 -3.97
N PRO A 24 -7.24 11.44 -4.38
CA PRO A 24 -8.31 10.45 -4.31
C PRO A 24 -8.79 10.17 -2.86
N LEU A 25 -7.91 10.28 -1.87
CA LEU A 25 -8.29 10.16 -0.47
C LEU A 25 -9.22 11.31 -0.04
N ILE A 26 -8.89 12.56 -0.42
CA ILE A 26 -9.72 13.75 -0.17
C ILE A 26 -11.08 13.64 -0.88
N GLU A 27 -11.10 13.17 -2.11
CA GLU A 27 -12.34 12.94 -2.87
C GLU A 27 -13.26 11.94 -2.17
N ALA A 28 -12.68 10.90 -1.53
CA ALA A 28 -13.44 9.85 -0.86
C ALA A 28 -13.93 10.23 0.54
N LEU A 29 -13.16 11.02 1.30
CA LEU A 29 -13.43 11.32 2.71
C LEU A 29 -13.80 12.79 2.97
N GLY A 30 -13.46 13.70 2.08
CA GLY A 30 -13.37 15.13 2.37
C GLY A 30 -12.05 15.52 3.04
N ALA A 31 -11.69 16.82 2.96
CA ALA A 31 -10.37 17.30 3.37
C ALA A 31 -10.08 17.10 4.87
N GLU A 32 -11.08 17.30 5.73
CA GLU A 32 -10.93 17.18 7.20
C GLU A 32 -10.62 15.74 7.62
N ASP A 33 -11.38 14.77 7.10
CA ASP A 33 -11.17 13.35 7.43
C ASP A 33 -9.91 12.78 6.76
N ALA A 34 -9.59 13.21 5.55
CA ALA A 34 -8.36 12.83 4.85
C ALA A 34 -7.11 13.31 5.60
N ALA A 35 -7.14 14.50 6.23
CA ALA A 35 -6.04 15.05 7.02
C ALA A 35 -5.67 14.20 8.25
N LYS A 36 -6.52 13.25 8.65
CA LYS A 36 -6.22 12.28 9.72
C LYS A 36 -5.24 11.18 9.28
N HIS A 37 -4.89 11.14 7.98
CA HIS A 37 -3.91 10.24 7.37
C HIS A 37 -2.81 11.11 6.73
N ASP A 38 -2.01 11.78 7.54
CA ASP A 38 -1.07 12.82 7.07
C ASP A 38 0.30 12.29 6.61
N SER A 39 0.58 11.01 6.85
CA SER A 39 1.80 10.34 6.38
C SER A 39 1.51 9.00 5.71
N VAL A 40 2.49 8.49 5.00
CA VAL A 40 2.42 7.18 4.36
C VAL A 40 2.10 6.08 5.37
N GLU A 41 2.77 6.08 6.53
CA GLU A 41 2.53 5.08 7.57
C GLU A 41 1.13 5.20 8.19
N GLU A 42 0.64 6.43 8.44
CA GLU A 42 -0.70 6.65 9.00
C GLU A 42 -1.82 6.12 8.09
N LEU A 43 -1.60 6.10 6.78
CA LEU A 43 -2.58 5.52 5.84
C LEU A 43 -2.33 4.03 5.62
N PHE A 44 -1.09 3.59 5.40
CA PHE A 44 -0.79 2.26 4.88
C PHE A 44 -0.43 1.21 5.96
N ALA A 45 -0.41 1.57 7.25
CA ALA A 45 -0.43 0.60 8.33
C ALA A 45 -1.84 0.01 8.56
N GLY A 46 -1.95 -1.09 9.30
CA GLY A 46 -3.25 -1.70 9.63
C GLY A 46 -4.23 -0.73 10.30
N ARG A 47 -3.73 0.17 11.18
CA ARG A 47 -4.55 1.23 11.79
C ARG A 47 -5.14 2.20 10.75
N GLY A 48 -4.43 2.41 9.63
CA GLY A 48 -4.88 3.29 8.54
C GLY A 48 -6.08 2.71 7.80
N LEU A 49 -6.06 1.43 7.45
CA LEU A 49 -7.22 0.74 6.84
C LEU A 49 -8.44 0.77 7.77
N ALA A 50 -8.24 0.49 9.05
CA ALA A 50 -9.30 0.52 10.06
C ALA A 50 -9.93 1.92 10.18
N ARG A 51 -9.09 2.97 10.23
CA ARG A 51 -9.54 4.37 10.26
C ARG A 51 -10.24 4.77 8.98
N LEU A 52 -9.70 4.40 7.82
CA LEU A 52 -10.29 4.67 6.50
C LEU A 52 -11.72 4.11 6.43
N HIS A 53 -11.92 2.86 6.89
CA HIS A 53 -13.24 2.25 6.93
C HIS A 53 -14.19 3.01 7.85
N ALA A 54 -13.76 3.29 9.08
CA ALA A 54 -14.58 4.01 10.06
C ALA A 54 -15.03 5.39 9.55
N LEU A 55 -14.13 6.14 8.91
CA LEU A 55 -14.43 7.47 8.38
C LEU A 55 -15.33 7.40 7.14
N ARG A 56 -15.06 6.46 6.22
CA ARG A 56 -15.81 6.32 4.97
C ARG A 56 -17.23 5.79 5.21
N ALA A 57 -17.37 4.71 5.96
CA ALA A 57 -18.64 4.06 6.24
C ALA A 57 -19.44 4.70 7.40
N ARG A 58 -18.83 5.67 8.12
CA ARG A 58 -19.43 6.33 9.31
C ARG A 58 -19.79 5.34 10.42
N VAL A 59 -18.92 4.38 10.65
CA VAL A 59 -19.06 3.33 11.69
C VAL A 59 -17.95 3.45 12.74
N PRO A 60 -18.10 2.83 13.92
CA PRO A 60 -17.00 2.72 14.88
C PRO A 60 -15.79 2.04 14.26
N GLN A 61 -14.59 2.43 14.68
CA GLN A 61 -13.36 1.84 14.18
C GLN A 61 -13.24 0.37 14.65
N ALA A 62 -13.20 -0.54 13.68
CA ALA A 62 -12.91 -1.95 13.86
C ALA A 62 -11.39 -2.21 13.68
N ARG A 63 -10.95 -3.48 13.82
CA ARG A 63 -9.60 -3.88 13.44
C ARG A 63 -9.51 -4.03 11.92
N ALA A 64 -8.31 -3.86 11.36
CA ALA A 64 -8.10 -4.03 9.91
C ALA A 64 -8.51 -5.44 9.41
N GLU A 65 -8.21 -6.47 10.21
CA GLU A 65 -8.57 -7.85 9.89
C GLU A 65 -10.09 -8.06 9.83
N ASP A 66 -10.84 -7.40 10.70
CA ASP A 66 -12.31 -7.50 10.73
C ASP A 66 -12.91 -6.82 9.50
N VAL A 67 -12.34 -5.69 9.05
CA VAL A 67 -12.74 -5.01 7.80
C VAL A 67 -12.49 -5.90 6.58
N VAL A 68 -11.31 -6.51 6.51
CA VAL A 68 -10.97 -7.45 5.42
C VAL A 68 -11.89 -8.68 5.43
N ALA A 69 -12.16 -9.25 6.61
CA ALA A 69 -13.06 -10.38 6.76
C ALA A 69 -14.51 -10.03 6.34
N ALA A 70 -15.00 -8.85 6.74
CA ALA A 70 -16.32 -8.37 6.33
C ALA A 70 -16.42 -8.19 4.81
N ALA A 71 -15.40 -7.61 4.18
CA ALA A 71 -15.32 -7.48 2.72
C ALA A 71 -15.37 -8.86 2.03
N THR A 72 -14.59 -9.82 2.54
CA THR A 72 -14.60 -11.21 2.03
C THR A 72 -15.96 -11.90 2.21
N ALA A 73 -16.68 -11.55 3.28
CA ALA A 73 -18.04 -12.04 3.53
C ALA A 73 -19.12 -11.33 2.70
N GLY A 74 -18.74 -10.35 1.86
CA GLY A 74 -19.65 -9.65 0.95
C GLY A 74 -20.28 -8.38 1.51
N ASP A 75 -19.75 -7.82 2.60
CA ASP A 75 -20.18 -6.50 3.09
C ASP A 75 -19.77 -5.42 2.07
N PRO A 76 -20.73 -4.67 1.49
CA PRO A 76 -20.45 -3.74 0.40
C PRO A 76 -19.62 -2.52 0.84
N GLU A 77 -19.79 -2.07 2.09
CA GLU A 77 -19.05 -0.93 2.61
C GLU A 77 -17.59 -1.30 2.93
N ALA A 78 -17.37 -2.49 3.49
CA ALA A 78 -16.03 -3.01 3.71
C ALA A 78 -15.33 -3.29 2.39
N GLU A 79 -16.03 -3.87 1.39
CA GLU A 79 -15.49 -4.11 0.04
C GLU A 79 -15.09 -2.80 -0.65
N ALA A 80 -15.96 -1.78 -0.62
CA ALA A 80 -15.65 -0.49 -1.21
C ALA A 80 -14.47 0.22 -0.50
N THR A 81 -14.31 0.02 0.82
CA THR A 81 -13.13 0.52 1.56
C THR A 81 -11.85 -0.21 1.13
N CYS A 82 -11.90 -1.52 1.04
CA CYS A 82 -10.74 -2.33 0.61
C CYS A 82 -10.36 -2.04 -0.85
N ALA A 83 -11.33 -1.81 -1.73
CA ALA A 83 -11.10 -1.41 -3.11
C ALA A 83 -10.42 -0.03 -3.20
N LEU A 84 -10.90 0.95 -2.44
CA LEU A 84 -10.25 2.26 -2.33
C LEU A 84 -8.83 2.12 -1.82
N TYR A 85 -8.62 1.34 -0.75
CA TYR A 85 -7.30 1.12 -0.18
C TYR A 85 -6.34 0.47 -1.18
N ALA A 86 -6.79 -0.55 -1.93
CA ALA A 86 -5.98 -1.19 -2.98
C ALA A 86 -5.58 -0.19 -4.09
N ARG A 87 -6.49 0.70 -4.48
CA ARG A 87 -6.20 1.79 -5.44
C ARG A 87 -5.14 2.74 -4.89
N LEU A 88 -5.31 3.23 -3.66
CA LEU A 88 -4.36 4.16 -3.03
C LEU A 88 -2.99 3.51 -2.86
N PHE A 89 -2.95 2.22 -2.51
CA PHE A 89 -1.72 1.45 -2.37
C PHE A 89 -1.01 1.25 -3.72
N GLY A 90 -1.74 0.98 -4.79
CA GLY A 90 -1.20 0.94 -6.15
C GLY A 90 -0.58 2.27 -6.57
N LEU A 91 -1.25 3.40 -6.27
CA LEU A 91 -0.70 4.74 -6.52
C LEU A 91 0.57 5.00 -5.71
N LEU A 92 0.64 4.61 -4.43
CA LEU A 92 1.86 4.72 -3.63
C LEU A 92 2.99 3.88 -4.25
N CYS A 93 2.73 2.63 -4.57
CA CYS A 93 3.72 1.75 -5.20
C CYS A 93 4.23 2.33 -6.53
N ARG A 94 3.38 2.99 -7.32
CA ARG A 94 3.77 3.73 -8.52
C ARG A 94 4.77 4.84 -8.20
N GLU A 95 4.49 5.67 -7.20
CA GLU A 95 5.40 6.75 -6.78
C GLU A 95 6.76 6.20 -6.32
N LEU A 96 6.74 5.12 -5.55
CA LEU A 96 7.97 4.47 -5.09
C LEU A 96 8.75 3.84 -6.25
N ALA A 97 8.06 3.21 -7.21
CA ALA A 97 8.69 2.64 -8.40
C ALA A 97 9.38 3.72 -9.25
N LEU A 98 8.75 4.88 -9.43
CA LEU A 98 9.34 6.00 -10.18
C LEU A 98 10.47 6.69 -9.41
N ARG A 99 10.42 6.71 -8.08
CA ARG A 99 11.43 7.34 -7.23
C ARG A 99 12.70 6.51 -7.12
N PHE A 100 12.55 5.21 -6.91
CA PHE A 100 13.68 4.31 -6.61
C PHE A 100 14.09 3.44 -7.78
N MET A 101 13.27 3.33 -8.81
CA MET A 101 13.51 2.50 -10.00
C MET A 101 14.00 1.07 -9.66
N PRO A 102 13.24 0.31 -8.84
CA PRO A 102 13.66 -1.00 -8.36
C PRO A 102 13.50 -2.05 -9.48
N MET A 103 14.40 -2.05 -10.45
CA MET A 103 14.31 -2.88 -11.65
C MET A 103 14.42 -4.39 -11.35
N GLU A 104 15.02 -4.76 -10.21
CA GLU A 104 15.07 -6.15 -9.72
C GLU A 104 13.75 -6.59 -9.05
N GLY A 105 12.88 -5.66 -8.70
CA GLY A 105 11.55 -5.92 -8.17
C GLY A 105 11.17 -5.12 -6.93
N MET A 106 9.87 -4.96 -6.74
CA MET A 106 9.25 -4.44 -5.53
C MET A 106 8.54 -5.58 -4.81
N PHE A 107 8.87 -5.80 -3.54
CA PHE A 107 8.32 -6.91 -2.77
C PHE A 107 7.40 -6.39 -1.67
N LEU A 108 6.13 -6.78 -1.74
CA LEU A 108 5.08 -6.39 -0.80
C LEU A 108 4.97 -7.44 0.31
N THR A 109 5.00 -7.00 1.56
CA THR A 109 4.90 -7.87 2.73
C THR A 109 3.88 -7.32 3.74
N GLY A 110 3.40 -8.20 4.63
CA GLY A 110 2.39 -7.86 5.64
C GLY A 110 0.95 -8.16 5.21
N SER A 111 0.07 -8.34 6.19
CA SER A 111 -1.32 -8.79 5.97
C SER A 111 -2.14 -7.79 5.14
N VAL A 112 -1.98 -6.49 5.40
CA VAL A 112 -2.72 -5.42 4.70
C VAL A 112 -2.26 -5.30 3.23
N ALA A 113 -0.95 -5.41 2.98
CA ALA A 113 -0.43 -5.42 1.61
C ALA A 113 -0.94 -6.64 0.83
N ARG A 114 -0.95 -7.82 1.46
CA ARG A 114 -1.51 -9.05 0.86
C ARG A 114 -2.99 -8.90 0.50
N SER A 115 -3.82 -8.38 1.41
CA SER A 115 -5.24 -8.18 1.14
C SER A 115 -5.51 -7.13 0.04
N SER A 116 -4.63 -6.14 -0.11
CA SER A 116 -4.72 -5.17 -1.20
C SER A 116 -4.47 -5.81 -2.56
N VAL A 117 -3.54 -6.77 -2.62
CA VAL A 117 -3.22 -7.51 -3.86
C VAL A 117 -4.28 -8.58 -4.20
N GLU A 118 -5.14 -8.99 -3.29
CA GLU A 118 -6.31 -9.80 -3.61
C GLU A 118 -7.27 -9.08 -4.55
N ARG A 119 -7.24 -7.74 -4.57
CA ARG A 119 -7.93 -6.87 -5.53
C ARG A 119 -6.99 -6.42 -6.64
N PHE A 120 -6.26 -7.39 -7.20
CA PHE A 120 -5.12 -7.18 -8.11
C PHE A 120 -5.43 -6.22 -9.26
N ALA A 121 -6.60 -6.36 -9.91
CA ALA A 121 -6.97 -5.51 -11.04
C ALA A 121 -7.02 -4.02 -10.67
N ILE A 122 -7.55 -3.69 -9.47
CA ILE A 122 -7.63 -2.30 -8.98
C ILE A 122 -6.24 -1.77 -8.63
N PHE A 123 -5.44 -2.59 -7.95
CA PHE A 123 -4.04 -2.25 -7.63
C PHE A 123 -3.23 -2.04 -8.90
N GLU A 124 -3.29 -2.97 -9.85
CA GLU A 124 -2.53 -2.93 -11.11
C GLU A 124 -2.90 -1.72 -11.96
N GLU A 125 -4.19 -1.44 -12.13
CA GLU A 125 -4.67 -0.25 -12.83
C GLU A 125 -4.06 1.03 -12.24
N ALA A 126 -4.08 1.17 -10.92
CA ALA A 126 -3.52 2.31 -10.23
C ALA A 126 -1.97 2.37 -10.37
N PHE A 127 -1.30 1.24 -10.22
CA PHE A 127 0.16 1.13 -10.35
C PHE A 127 0.64 1.50 -11.76
N LEU A 128 -0.09 1.11 -12.80
CA LEU A 128 0.26 1.37 -14.21
C LEU A 128 -0.31 2.70 -14.75
N SER A 129 -0.95 3.52 -13.93
CA SER A 129 -1.72 4.69 -14.36
C SER A 129 -0.90 5.92 -14.72
N ASP A 130 0.45 5.89 -14.67
CA ASP A 130 1.27 7.05 -15.03
C ASP A 130 1.21 7.31 -16.55
N PRO A 131 0.77 8.51 -16.98
CA PRO A 131 0.57 8.80 -18.40
C PRO A 131 1.86 9.00 -19.18
N LEU A 132 2.97 9.33 -18.50
CA LEU A 132 4.25 9.65 -19.14
C LEU A 132 5.28 8.53 -18.96
N MET A 133 5.37 7.97 -17.76
CA MET A 133 6.42 7.02 -17.36
C MET A 133 5.88 5.58 -17.14
N GLY A 134 4.69 5.26 -17.62
CA GLY A 134 4.08 3.94 -17.47
C GLY A 134 4.93 2.78 -18.02
N GLN A 135 5.88 3.03 -18.90
CA GLN A 135 6.85 2.03 -19.33
C GLN A 135 7.79 1.58 -18.19
N ILE A 136 8.14 2.49 -17.26
CA ILE A 136 8.97 2.16 -16.10
C ILE A 136 8.20 1.27 -15.14
N THR A 137 6.97 1.64 -14.77
CA THR A 137 6.16 0.84 -13.86
C THR A 137 5.86 -0.55 -14.42
N ARG A 138 5.65 -0.68 -15.76
CA ARG A 138 5.50 -1.99 -16.43
C ARG A 138 6.76 -2.85 -16.39
N ALA A 139 7.93 -2.23 -16.30
CA ALA A 139 9.21 -2.95 -16.25
C ALA A 139 9.59 -3.40 -14.83
N VAL A 140 8.95 -2.86 -13.78
CA VAL A 140 9.22 -3.22 -12.38
C VAL A 140 8.40 -4.45 -12.00
N PRO A 141 9.03 -5.60 -11.71
CA PRO A 141 8.31 -6.76 -11.19
C PRO A 141 7.74 -6.47 -9.80
N VAL A 142 6.48 -6.83 -9.55
CA VAL A 142 5.87 -6.72 -8.23
C VAL A 142 5.59 -8.11 -7.68
N GLY A 143 6.23 -8.45 -6.56
CA GLY A 143 6.07 -9.73 -5.88
C GLY A 143 5.37 -9.57 -4.52
N VAL A 144 4.68 -10.62 -4.07
CA VAL A 144 4.05 -10.66 -2.74
C VAL A 144 4.73 -11.72 -1.90
N ILE A 145 5.31 -11.29 -0.78
CA ILE A 145 5.90 -12.20 0.19
C ILE A 145 4.78 -12.73 1.10
N ARG A 146 4.57 -14.05 1.06
CA ARG A 146 3.52 -14.74 1.85
C ARG A 146 4.03 -15.33 3.16
N ASP A 147 5.33 -15.37 3.34
CA ASP A 147 5.97 -15.86 4.56
C ASP A 147 5.97 -14.75 5.63
N ASP A 148 5.28 -15.02 6.74
CA ASP A 148 5.21 -14.08 7.88
C ASP A 148 6.53 -13.96 8.63
N LEU A 149 7.48 -14.89 8.43
CA LEU A 149 8.81 -14.88 9.02
C LEU A 149 9.88 -14.30 8.07
N ALA A 150 9.50 -13.84 6.89
CA ALA A 150 10.44 -13.36 5.87
C ALA A 150 11.40 -12.27 6.41
N ALA A 151 10.91 -11.37 7.26
CA ALA A 151 11.76 -10.33 7.88
C ALA A 151 12.83 -10.94 8.79
N LEU A 152 12.48 -11.98 9.58
CA LEU A 152 13.43 -12.69 10.43
C LEU A 152 14.46 -13.46 9.60
N HIS A 153 14.02 -14.12 8.52
CA HIS A 153 14.93 -14.79 7.58
C HIS A 153 15.90 -13.80 6.93
N GLY A 154 15.42 -12.60 6.55
CA GLY A 154 16.26 -11.53 6.02
C GLY A 154 17.29 -11.04 7.04
N CYS A 155 16.89 -10.83 8.30
CA CYS A 155 17.81 -10.45 9.37
C CYS A 155 18.88 -11.53 9.60
N LEU A 156 18.51 -12.81 9.62
CA LEU A 156 19.46 -13.92 9.77
C LEU A 156 20.46 -13.95 8.61
N ALA A 157 19.99 -13.76 7.38
CA ALA A 157 20.87 -13.74 6.19
C ALA A 157 21.82 -12.53 6.19
N ALA A 158 21.44 -11.42 6.80
CA ALA A 158 22.30 -10.23 6.90
C ALA A 158 23.37 -10.33 8.02
N LEU A 159 23.16 -11.21 9.00
CA LEU A 159 24.08 -11.41 10.13
C LEU A 159 25.10 -12.54 9.87
N GLY A 160 24.88 -13.39 8.88
CA GLY A 160 25.65 -14.59 8.61
C GLY A 160 26.63 -14.54 7.54
#